data_0c43f5fcbc7e3c09304f309502fb20f9
#
_entry.id   0c43f5fcbc7e3c09304f309502fb20f9
#
_cell.length_a   1.000
_cell.length_b   1.000
_cell.length_c   1.000
_cell.angle_alpha   90.00
_cell.angle_beta   90.00
_cell.angle_gamma   90.00
#
_symmetry.space_group_name_H-M   'P 1'
#
loop_
_entity.id
_entity.type
_entity.pdbx_description
1 polymer ?
#
loop_
_entity_poly.entity_id
_entity_poly.type
_entity_poly.pdbx_seq_one_letter_code
_entity_poly.pdbx_strand_id
1 'polypeptide(L)'
;IEGGNSIGNRRVIGVYGNIEYIPLPDRPATGYDTYSAYWLPDAQVAVMGRNERAGYQVWSAADGYPGDGVYREFHRKDAKSGMHYWRITSPKTDLGDKMLYDPVLALNKVNENSDHYTTLIYHMLNDYKKATGKEGLVMVSFDTELFGHWWFEGVEFIKQVIKKFNTYLPEVERMTAGEYVHSHPPKEAIQIPESSWGQGGHFY
;
A
#
# COMPACT_ATOMS: atom_id res chain seq x y z
N ILE A 1 -9.93 0.28 -3.39
CA ILE A 1 -10.87 -0.37 -2.78
C ILE A 1 -10.64 -0.61 -1.38
N GLU A 2 -10.76 0.23 -0.74
CA GLU A 2 -10.74 0.24 0.58
C GLU A 2 -12.00 0.13 1.10
N GLY A 3 -12.42 -0.39 1.34
CA GLY A 3 -13.51 -0.42 1.91
C GLY A 3 -13.90 -0.75 2.90
N GLY A 4 -13.27 -0.96 3.23
CA GLY A 4 -13.68 -1.62 4.09
C GLY A 4 -14.08 -1.21 5.25
N ASN A 5 -15.10 -1.25 5.50
CA ASN A 5 -15.48 -1.40 6.80
C ASN A 5 -15.15 -2.72 7.26
N SER A 6 -14.55 -2.66 8.18
CA SER A 6 -14.29 -3.70 9.11
C SER A 6 -14.82 -5.08 8.89
N ILE A 7 -15.98 -5.25 8.55
CA ILE A 7 -16.52 -6.59 8.56
C ILE A 7 -16.79 -7.12 7.19
N GLY A 8 -16.77 -6.28 6.24
CA GLY A 8 -17.27 -6.75 5.00
C GLY A 8 -16.29 -6.86 3.91
N ASN A 9 -15.44 -5.98 3.83
CA ASN A 9 -14.69 -5.81 2.62
C ASN A 9 -13.26 -6.22 2.80
N ARG A 10 -12.84 -7.06 1.92
CA ARG A 10 -11.44 -7.49 1.86
C ARG A 10 -10.94 -7.31 0.46
N ARG A 11 -9.72 -6.87 0.37
CA ARG A 11 -9.04 -6.84 -0.88
C ARG A 11 -8.10 -7.98 -0.96
N VAL A 12 -8.17 -8.59 -2.07
CA VAL A 12 -7.38 -9.78 -2.31
C VAL A 12 -6.57 -9.57 -3.56
N ILE A 13 -5.33 -9.92 -3.50
CA ILE A 13 -4.45 -9.91 -4.65
C ILE A 13 -4.23 -11.33 -5.05
N GLY A 14 -4.65 -11.65 -6.24
CA GLY A 14 -4.27 -12.88 -6.87
C GLY A 14 -2.83 -12.82 -7.38
N VAL A 15 -2.28 -13.93 -7.73
CA VAL A 15 -0.93 -14.02 -8.29
C VAL A 15 -0.75 -13.11 -9.52
N TYR A 16 -1.82 -12.77 -10.19
CA TYR A 16 -1.82 -11.98 -11.43
C TYR A 16 -2.66 -10.71 -11.38
N GLY A 17 -3.15 -10.30 -10.23
CA GLY A 17 -3.95 -9.09 -10.17
C GLY A 17 -4.64 -8.84 -8.84
N ASN A 18 -5.30 -7.73 -8.77
CA ASN A 18 -6.08 -7.34 -7.62
C ASN A 18 -7.50 -7.89 -7.77
N ILE A 19 -7.96 -8.56 -6.74
CA ILE A 19 -9.33 -9.06 -6.64
C ILE A 19 -9.93 -8.49 -5.38
N GLU A 20 -11.04 -7.83 -5.50
CA GLU A 20 -11.78 -7.38 -4.35
C GLU A 20 -12.62 -8.50 -3.79
N TYR A 21 -12.52 -8.70 -2.51
CA TYR A 21 -13.33 -9.65 -1.78
C TYR A 21 -14.33 -8.92 -0.88
N ILE A 22 -15.59 -9.15 -1.14
CA ILE A 22 -16.67 -8.67 -0.30
C ILE A 22 -17.37 -9.91 0.25
N PRO A 23 -17.28 -10.18 1.54
CA PRO A 23 -18.03 -11.29 2.13
C PRO A 23 -19.51 -11.13 1.88
N LEU A 24 -20.17 -12.22 1.60
CA LEU A 24 -21.62 -12.23 1.54
C LEU A 24 -22.19 -11.78 2.90
N PRO A 25 -23.28 -11.02 2.92
CA PRO A 25 -23.84 -10.46 4.15
C PRO A 25 -24.22 -11.50 5.21
N ASP A 26 -24.55 -12.68 4.79
CA ASP A 26 -24.91 -13.80 5.64
C ASP A 26 -23.74 -14.66 6.12
N ARG A 27 -22.54 -14.34 5.65
CA ARG A 27 -21.30 -14.96 6.09
C ARG A 27 -20.41 -13.91 6.76
N PRO A 28 -20.45 -13.80 8.08
CA PRO A 28 -19.52 -12.94 8.75
C PRO A 28 -18.09 -13.35 8.41
N ALA A 29 -17.28 -12.39 8.04
CA ALA A 29 -15.88 -12.60 7.72
C ALA A 29 -15.01 -12.93 8.95
N THR A 30 -15.63 -13.47 9.97
CA THR A 30 -14.96 -13.90 11.19
C THR A 30 -14.03 -15.05 10.86
N GLY A 31 -12.75 -14.82 11.06
CA GLY A 31 -11.73 -15.81 10.79
C GLY A 31 -10.86 -15.55 9.58
N TYR A 32 -11.21 -14.61 8.71
CA TYR A 32 -10.38 -14.23 7.57
C TYR A 32 -9.79 -12.85 7.77
N ASP A 33 -8.53 -12.70 7.38
CA ASP A 33 -7.78 -11.45 7.49
C ASP A 33 -6.85 -11.24 6.28
N THR A 34 -6.16 -10.12 6.23
CA THR A 34 -5.20 -9.81 5.18
C THR A 34 -3.77 -10.24 5.54
N TYR A 35 -3.59 -10.94 6.65
CA TYR A 35 -2.29 -11.45 7.10
C TYR A 35 -2.04 -12.90 6.71
N SER A 36 -2.94 -13.50 5.92
CA SER A 36 -2.86 -14.88 5.49
C SER A 36 -3.13 -15.00 3.99
N ALA A 37 -2.58 -16.05 3.37
CA ALA A 37 -2.96 -16.47 2.03
C ALA A 37 -4.06 -17.52 2.09
N TYR A 38 -4.92 -17.55 1.07
CA TYR A 38 -6.07 -18.45 0.97
C TYR A 38 -6.13 -19.12 -0.40
N TRP A 39 -6.74 -20.30 -0.47
CA TRP A 39 -7.06 -20.94 -1.73
C TRP A 39 -8.41 -20.52 -2.28
N LEU A 40 -8.49 -20.36 -3.59
CA LEU A 40 -9.73 -20.35 -4.36
C LEU A 40 -9.88 -21.72 -5.01
N PRO A 41 -10.71 -22.62 -4.45
CA PRO A 41 -10.77 -23.99 -4.92
C PRO A 41 -11.16 -24.12 -6.39
N ASP A 42 -12.14 -23.33 -6.82
CA ASP A 42 -12.69 -23.38 -8.18
C ASP A 42 -11.68 -22.93 -9.23
N ALA A 43 -10.81 -22.00 -8.89
CA ALA A 43 -9.80 -21.46 -9.79
C ALA A 43 -8.42 -22.09 -9.61
N GLN A 44 -8.23 -22.88 -8.55
CA GLN A 44 -6.91 -23.44 -8.17
C GLN A 44 -5.81 -22.37 -8.02
N VAL A 45 -6.17 -21.22 -7.47
CA VAL A 45 -5.28 -20.06 -7.30
C VAL A 45 -5.18 -19.69 -5.85
N ALA A 46 -3.98 -19.30 -5.42
CA ALA A 46 -3.79 -18.68 -4.12
C ALA A 46 -4.05 -17.17 -4.20
N VAL A 47 -4.68 -16.64 -3.17
CA VAL A 47 -4.99 -15.21 -3.06
C VAL A 47 -4.47 -14.66 -1.73
N MET A 48 -4.06 -13.40 -1.76
CA MET A 48 -3.60 -12.65 -0.59
C MET A 48 -4.30 -11.30 -0.57
N GLY A 49 -4.86 -10.95 0.58
CA GLY A 49 -5.53 -9.66 0.74
C GLY A 49 -4.52 -8.52 0.82
N ARG A 50 -4.75 -7.46 0.05
CA ARG A 50 -3.99 -6.22 0.20
C ARG A 50 -4.26 -5.64 1.59
N ASN A 51 -3.20 -5.38 2.34
CA ASN A 51 -3.35 -4.75 3.63
C ASN A 51 -3.73 -3.27 3.43
N GLU A 52 -4.91 -2.92 3.93
CA GLU A 52 -5.49 -1.59 3.74
C GLU A 52 -4.63 -0.49 4.34
N ARG A 53 -4.25 -0.63 5.60
CA ARG A 53 -3.46 0.39 6.32
C ARG A 53 -2.10 0.62 5.65
N ALA A 54 -1.40 -0.44 5.31
CA ALA A 54 -0.11 -0.34 4.64
C ALA A 54 -0.24 0.22 3.22
N GLY A 55 -1.29 -0.16 2.51
CA GLY A 55 -1.60 0.35 1.18
C GLY A 55 -1.96 1.83 1.19
N TYR A 56 -2.91 2.22 2.05
CA TYR A 56 -3.42 3.59 2.14
C TYR A 56 -2.32 4.61 2.48
N GLN A 57 -1.40 4.25 3.38
CA GLN A 57 -0.30 5.11 3.80
C GLN A 57 0.61 5.55 2.64
N VAL A 58 0.75 4.70 1.63
CA VAL A 58 1.56 4.97 0.44
C VAL A 58 0.75 5.51 -0.73
N TRP A 59 -0.52 5.12 -0.81
CA TRP A 59 -1.36 5.46 -1.95
C TRP A 59 -2.08 6.80 -1.83
N SER A 60 -2.52 7.17 -0.63
CA SER A 60 -3.34 8.36 -0.44
C SER A 60 -2.56 9.65 -0.68
N ALA A 61 -3.04 10.47 -1.61
CA ALA A 61 -2.52 11.81 -1.82
C ALA A 61 -3.03 12.82 -0.78
N ALA A 62 -4.09 12.48 -0.02
CA ALA A 62 -4.64 13.35 1.01
C ALA A 62 -3.98 13.14 2.38
N ASP A 63 -3.85 11.87 2.77
CA ASP A 63 -3.46 11.51 4.14
C ASP A 63 -2.22 10.61 4.17
N GLY A 64 -1.77 10.12 3.01
CA GLY A 64 -0.56 9.32 2.87
C GLY A 64 0.69 10.13 2.55
N TYR A 65 1.79 9.44 2.38
CA TYR A 65 3.09 10.09 2.09
C TYR A 65 3.10 10.93 0.82
N PRO A 66 2.48 10.51 -0.31
CA PRO A 66 2.57 11.27 -1.55
C PRO A 66 2.05 12.69 -1.46
N GLY A 67 1.17 12.97 -0.50
CA GLY A 67 0.59 14.29 -0.26
C GLY A 67 1.42 15.23 0.61
N ASP A 68 2.60 14.82 1.05
CA ASP A 68 3.43 15.64 1.93
C ASP A 68 3.84 16.96 1.26
N GLY A 69 3.69 18.04 2.01
CA GLY A 69 3.87 19.41 1.51
C GLY A 69 5.27 19.74 0.98
N VAL A 70 6.28 18.93 1.28
CA VAL A 70 7.66 19.15 0.79
C VAL A 70 7.95 18.44 -0.52
N TYR A 71 7.12 17.50 -0.92
CA TYR A 71 7.30 16.77 -2.17
C TYR A 71 6.97 17.60 -3.40
N ARG A 72 7.49 17.17 -4.55
CA ARG A 72 7.30 17.87 -5.81
C ARG A 72 5.83 17.84 -6.23
N GLU A 73 5.31 19.01 -6.57
CA GLU A 73 3.96 19.16 -7.09
C GLU A 73 3.83 18.47 -8.44
N PHE A 74 2.85 17.60 -8.58
CA PHE A 74 2.59 16.87 -9.81
C PHE A 74 1.73 17.66 -10.80
N HIS A 75 0.66 18.31 -10.30
CA HIS A 75 -0.36 18.89 -11.17
C HIS A 75 0.01 20.26 -11.72
N ARG A 76 0.92 20.98 -11.06
CA ARG A 76 1.26 22.36 -11.40
C ARG A 76 2.64 22.44 -12.05
N LYS A 77 2.65 23.01 -13.24
CA LYS A 77 3.88 23.24 -14.02
C LYS A 77 3.94 24.67 -14.54
N ASP A 78 5.12 25.16 -14.79
CA ASP A 78 5.33 26.47 -15.43
C ASP A 78 4.78 26.45 -16.86
N ALA A 79 3.96 27.45 -17.18
CA ALA A 79 3.26 27.51 -18.47
C ALA A 79 4.20 27.66 -19.67
N LYS A 80 5.38 28.24 -19.47
CA LYS A 80 6.35 28.49 -20.55
C LYS A 80 7.30 27.32 -20.77
N SER A 81 7.88 26.81 -19.69
CA SER A 81 8.89 25.75 -19.76
C SER A 81 8.33 24.35 -19.62
N GLY A 82 7.12 24.19 -19.07
CA GLY A 82 6.54 22.88 -18.71
C GLY A 82 7.19 22.22 -17.51
N MET A 83 8.09 22.92 -16.81
CA MET A 83 8.83 22.37 -15.68
C MET A 83 8.03 22.45 -14.38
N HIS A 84 8.31 21.53 -13.46
CA HIS A 84 7.72 21.46 -12.13
C HIS A 84 8.69 22.08 -11.11
N TYR A 85 8.49 23.33 -10.79
CA TYR A 85 9.37 24.08 -9.89
C TYR A 85 8.88 24.10 -8.44
N TRP A 86 7.62 23.74 -8.20
CA TRP A 86 6.99 23.89 -6.89
C TRP A 86 6.92 22.58 -6.13
N ARG A 87 6.85 22.69 -4.83
CA ARG A 87 6.42 21.63 -3.95
C ARG A 87 4.93 21.71 -3.70
N ILE A 88 4.32 20.66 -3.18
CA ILE A 88 2.89 20.60 -2.84
C ILE A 88 2.50 21.76 -1.91
N THR A 89 3.34 22.08 -0.93
CA THR A 89 3.13 23.12 0.11
C THR A 89 1.89 22.78 0.94
N SER A 90 0.71 22.83 0.34
CA SER A 90 -0.56 22.34 0.84
C SER A 90 -1.48 22.07 -0.36
N PRO A 91 -2.39 21.09 -0.27
CA PRO A 91 -3.35 20.82 -1.35
C PRO A 91 -4.25 22.02 -1.67
N LYS A 92 -4.45 22.92 -0.70
CA LYS A 92 -5.32 24.10 -0.82
C LYS A 92 -4.57 25.38 -1.23
N THR A 93 -3.25 25.32 -1.40
CA THR A 93 -2.44 26.49 -1.71
C THR A 93 -2.52 26.82 -3.20
N ASP A 94 -2.85 28.06 -3.53
CA ASP A 94 -2.83 28.56 -4.90
C ASP A 94 -1.40 28.58 -5.46
N LEU A 95 -1.29 28.54 -6.80
CA LEU A 95 -0.01 28.43 -7.46
C LEU A 95 0.97 29.55 -7.08
N GLY A 96 0.46 30.77 -6.93
CA GLY A 96 1.25 31.94 -6.58
C GLY A 96 1.87 31.87 -5.17
N ASP A 97 1.28 31.08 -4.30
CA ASP A 97 1.71 30.93 -2.90
C ASP A 97 2.46 29.61 -2.65
N LYS A 98 2.57 28.78 -3.67
CA LYS A 98 3.35 27.53 -3.54
C LYS A 98 4.84 27.83 -3.41
N MET A 99 5.46 27.15 -2.49
CA MET A 99 6.92 27.28 -2.27
C MET A 99 7.68 26.50 -3.34
N LEU A 100 8.89 26.94 -3.62
CA LEU A 100 9.79 26.23 -4.52
C LEU A 100 10.15 24.85 -3.97
N TYR A 101 10.30 23.91 -4.87
CA TYR A 101 10.75 22.56 -4.55
C TYR A 101 12.21 22.57 -4.13
N ASP A 102 12.49 21.93 -3.00
CA ASP A 102 13.84 21.72 -2.48
C ASP A 102 14.11 20.21 -2.38
N PRO A 103 15.00 19.68 -3.22
CA PRO A 103 15.30 18.25 -3.23
C PRO A 103 15.93 17.74 -1.92
N VAL A 104 16.62 18.59 -1.18
CA VAL A 104 17.24 18.19 0.10
C VAL A 104 16.15 17.98 1.16
N LEU A 105 15.21 18.90 1.25
CA LEU A 105 14.05 18.74 2.15
C LEU A 105 13.22 17.52 1.77
N ALA A 106 12.98 17.31 0.48
CA ALA A 106 12.23 16.16 0.00
C ALA A 106 12.91 14.83 0.34
N LEU A 107 14.23 14.72 0.13
CA LEU A 107 14.98 13.51 0.48
C LEU A 107 15.02 13.24 2.00
N ASN A 108 15.12 14.28 2.81
CA ASN A 108 14.99 14.12 4.25
C ASN A 108 13.63 13.57 4.65
N LYS A 109 12.56 14.07 4.02
CA LYS A 109 11.21 13.58 4.25
C LYS A 109 11.02 12.13 3.75
N VAL A 110 11.60 11.77 2.63
CA VAL A 110 11.64 10.37 2.16
C VAL A 110 12.27 9.47 3.23
N ASN A 111 13.36 9.91 3.83
CA ASN A 111 14.00 9.15 4.90
C ASN A 111 13.06 8.96 6.10
N GLU A 112 12.44 10.04 6.58
CA GLU A 112 11.46 9.99 7.69
C GLU A 112 10.27 9.07 7.35
N ASN A 113 9.67 9.24 6.17
CA ASN A 113 8.52 8.46 5.74
C ASN A 113 8.86 6.97 5.56
N SER A 114 10.05 6.66 5.08
CA SER A 114 10.49 5.27 4.96
C SER A 114 10.82 4.64 6.33
N ASP A 115 11.30 5.39 7.31
CA ASP A 115 11.44 4.93 8.70
C ASP A 115 10.06 4.63 9.30
N HIS A 116 9.13 5.56 9.14
CA HIS A 116 7.77 5.36 9.62
C HIS A 116 7.13 4.12 8.99
N TYR A 117 7.25 3.95 7.68
CA TYR A 117 6.63 2.84 6.97
C TYR A 117 7.20 1.47 7.38
N THR A 118 8.51 1.35 7.47
CA THR A 118 9.14 0.10 7.90
C THR A 118 8.78 -0.24 9.35
N THR A 119 8.74 0.74 10.22
CA THR A 119 8.29 0.60 11.60
C THR A 119 6.82 0.20 11.69
N LEU A 120 5.97 0.81 10.85
CA LEU A 120 4.55 0.46 10.76
C LEU A 120 4.36 -1.02 10.40
N ILE A 121 5.00 -1.48 9.34
CA ILE A 121 4.92 -2.89 8.90
C ILE A 121 5.40 -3.83 10.00
N TYR A 122 6.52 -3.51 10.63
CA TYR A 122 7.06 -4.30 11.73
C TYR A 122 6.07 -4.44 12.89
N HIS A 123 5.48 -3.34 13.32
CA HIS A 123 4.47 -3.37 14.39
C HIS A 123 3.22 -4.15 13.99
N MET A 124 2.74 -3.97 12.78
CA MET A 124 1.57 -4.71 12.28
C MET A 124 1.78 -6.22 12.33
N LEU A 125 2.94 -6.70 11.88
CA LEU A 125 3.29 -8.12 11.92
C LEU A 125 3.45 -8.65 13.36
N ASN A 126 4.13 -7.88 14.20
CA ASN A 126 4.30 -8.24 15.62
C ASN A 126 2.98 -8.27 16.39
N ASP A 127 2.10 -7.32 16.17
CA ASP A 127 0.80 -7.27 16.83
C ASP A 127 -0.08 -8.44 16.39
N TYR A 128 -0.05 -8.77 15.09
CA TYR A 128 -0.71 -9.96 14.59
C TYR A 128 -0.17 -11.24 15.24
N LYS A 129 1.15 -11.39 15.29
CA LYS A 129 1.79 -12.54 15.93
C LYS A 129 1.45 -12.65 17.42
N LYS A 130 1.46 -11.53 18.16
CA LYS A 130 1.05 -11.52 19.58
C LYS A 130 -0.41 -11.90 19.77
N ALA A 131 -1.29 -11.42 18.90
CA ALA A 131 -2.72 -11.65 19.01
C ALA A 131 -3.13 -13.08 18.61
N THR A 132 -2.44 -13.68 17.65
CA THR A 132 -2.85 -14.95 17.04
C THR A 132 -1.91 -16.11 17.30
N GLY A 133 -0.67 -15.84 17.72
CA GLY A 133 0.40 -16.83 17.80
C GLY A 133 0.94 -17.29 16.44
N LYS A 134 0.50 -16.66 15.33
CA LYS A 134 0.88 -17.05 13.96
C LYS A 134 1.80 -15.99 13.34
N GLU A 135 2.68 -16.42 12.46
CA GLU A 135 3.37 -15.51 11.56
C GLU A 135 2.36 -14.95 10.55
N GLY A 136 2.48 -13.66 10.26
CA GLY A 136 1.61 -12.97 9.31
C GLY A 136 2.36 -12.51 8.07
N LEU A 137 1.61 -12.17 7.03
CA LEU A 137 2.13 -11.46 5.88
C LEU A 137 1.48 -10.07 5.77
N VAL A 138 2.17 -9.11 5.21
CA VAL A 138 1.60 -7.85 4.76
C VAL A 138 1.78 -7.75 3.25
N MET A 139 0.67 -7.92 2.54
CA MET A 139 0.65 -7.77 1.10
C MET A 139 0.29 -6.34 0.73
N VAL A 140 1.13 -5.73 -0.08
CA VAL A 140 0.88 -4.41 -0.65
C VAL A 140 1.07 -4.47 -2.17
N SER A 141 0.14 -3.88 -2.89
CA SER A 141 0.26 -3.70 -4.33
C SER A 141 -0.01 -2.25 -4.66
N PHE A 142 0.79 -1.71 -5.54
CA PHE A 142 0.70 -0.33 -5.97
C PHE A 142 0.78 -0.26 -7.49
N ASP A 143 0.15 0.73 -8.06
CA ASP A 143 0.35 1.05 -9.45
C ASP A 143 1.80 1.48 -9.67
N THR A 144 2.44 0.95 -10.70
CA THR A 144 3.86 1.22 -10.96
C THR A 144 4.12 2.70 -11.20
N GLU A 145 3.21 3.38 -11.86
CA GLU A 145 3.31 4.82 -12.16
C GLU A 145 3.19 5.72 -10.94
N LEU A 146 2.70 5.21 -9.80
CA LEU A 146 2.74 5.99 -8.57
C LEU A 146 4.17 6.44 -8.27
N PHE A 147 5.14 5.55 -8.48
CA PHE A 147 6.52 5.79 -8.12
C PHE A 147 7.31 6.42 -9.27
N GLY A 148 7.62 7.70 -9.11
CA GLY A 148 8.39 8.48 -10.06
C GLY A 148 7.54 9.31 -11.02
N HIS A 149 6.29 8.91 -11.30
CA HIS A 149 5.37 9.70 -12.10
C HIS A 149 4.43 10.53 -11.21
N TRP A 150 3.47 9.93 -10.55
CA TRP A 150 2.54 10.63 -9.66
C TRP A 150 3.24 11.17 -8.39
N TRP A 151 4.11 10.40 -7.83
CA TRP A 151 4.96 10.76 -6.70
C TRP A 151 6.42 10.70 -7.10
N PHE A 152 7.01 11.84 -7.39
CA PHE A 152 8.37 11.93 -7.94
C PHE A 152 9.41 11.26 -7.03
N GLU A 153 9.30 11.44 -5.74
CA GLU A 153 10.22 10.87 -4.75
C GLU A 153 9.93 9.39 -4.44
N GLY A 154 8.86 8.85 -4.97
CA GLY A 154 8.40 7.49 -4.67
C GLY A 154 9.42 6.40 -4.98
N VAL A 155 10.23 6.56 -6.02
CA VAL A 155 11.30 5.62 -6.36
C VAL A 155 12.36 5.58 -5.24
N GLU A 156 12.78 6.74 -4.75
CA GLU A 156 13.74 6.80 -3.65
C GLU A 156 13.12 6.28 -2.35
N PHE A 157 11.83 6.54 -2.11
CA PHE A 157 11.11 5.97 -0.98
C PHE A 157 11.16 4.43 -0.97
N ILE A 158 10.80 3.77 -2.07
CA ILE A 158 10.87 2.30 -2.16
C ILE A 158 12.30 1.80 -1.93
N LYS A 159 13.27 2.44 -2.53
CA LYS A 159 14.68 2.10 -2.33
C LYS A 159 15.07 2.17 -0.86
N GLN A 160 14.67 3.24 -0.15
CA GLN A 160 14.96 3.39 1.28
C GLN A 160 14.22 2.35 2.12
N VAL A 161 12.96 2.06 1.83
CA VAL A 161 12.18 1.02 2.50
C VAL A 161 12.87 -0.34 2.38
N ILE A 162 13.27 -0.74 1.17
CA ILE A 162 13.97 -2.00 0.94
C ILE A 162 15.29 -2.05 1.70
N LYS A 163 16.06 -0.96 1.65
CA LYS A 163 17.33 -0.86 2.36
C LYS A 163 17.17 -0.98 3.87
N LYS A 164 16.16 -0.32 4.43
CA LYS A 164 15.90 -0.32 5.87
C LYS A 164 15.44 -1.68 6.39
N PHE A 165 14.57 -2.37 5.68
CA PHE A 165 14.25 -3.75 6.02
C PHE A 165 15.51 -4.63 6.03
N ASN A 166 16.38 -4.50 5.02
CA ASN A 166 17.61 -5.28 4.96
C ASN A 166 18.54 -5.01 6.15
N THR A 167 18.61 -3.75 6.58
CA THR A 167 19.65 -3.31 7.53
C THR A 167 19.18 -3.39 8.96
N TYR A 168 17.93 -3.03 9.23
CA TYR A 168 17.43 -2.80 10.59
C TYR A 168 16.35 -3.80 11.04
N LEU A 169 15.65 -4.44 10.11
CA LEU A 169 14.55 -5.35 10.38
C LEU A 169 14.70 -6.65 9.58
N PRO A 170 15.82 -7.36 9.71
CA PRO A 170 16.09 -8.58 8.93
C PRO A 170 15.09 -9.71 9.21
N GLU A 171 14.41 -9.66 10.35
CA GLU A 171 13.35 -10.60 10.71
C GLU A 171 12.07 -10.42 9.89
N VAL A 172 11.91 -9.31 9.19
CA VAL A 172 10.82 -9.10 8.24
C VAL A 172 11.30 -9.52 6.86
N GLU A 173 11.01 -10.74 6.50
CA GLU A 173 11.37 -11.27 5.19
C GLU A 173 10.56 -10.60 4.09
N ARG A 174 11.21 -10.37 2.95
CA ARG A 174 10.58 -9.82 1.76
C ARG A 174 10.67 -10.86 0.66
N MET A 175 9.56 -11.16 0.08
CA MET A 175 9.46 -12.17 -0.96
C MET A 175 8.37 -11.81 -1.96
N THR A 176 8.41 -12.41 -3.11
CA THR A 176 7.32 -12.32 -4.07
C THR A 176 6.13 -13.15 -3.61
N ALA A 177 4.96 -12.85 -4.16
CA ALA A 177 3.76 -13.63 -3.88
C ALA A 177 3.95 -15.13 -4.20
N GLY A 178 4.65 -15.44 -5.27
CA GLY A 178 4.95 -16.81 -5.67
C GLY A 178 5.86 -17.53 -4.67
N GLU A 179 6.92 -16.88 -4.23
CA GLU A 179 7.83 -17.43 -3.21
C GLU A 179 7.10 -17.67 -1.90
N TYR A 180 6.25 -16.71 -1.49
CA TYR A 180 5.45 -16.86 -0.27
C TYR A 180 4.53 -18.09 -0.34
N VAL A 181 3.75 -18.23 -1.42
CA VAL A 181 2.83 -19.36 -1.58
C VAL A 181 3.57 -20.70 -1.64
N HIS A 182 4.76 -20.71 -2.23
CA HIS A 182 5.58 -21.91 -2.30
C HIS A 182 6.10 -22.34 -0.92
N SER A 183 6.59 -21.40 -0.13
CA SER A 183 7.14 -21.67 1.21
C SER A 183 6.06 -21.76 2.30
N HIS A 184 4.93 -21.07 2.11
CA HIS A 184 3.81 -21.00 3.04
C HIS A 184 2.50 -21.31 2.32
N PRO A 185 2.28 -22.52 1.84
CA PRO A 185 1.07 -22.87 1.10
C PRO A 185 -0.18 -22.58 1.93
N PRO A 186 -1.22 -21.99 1.34
CA PRO A 186 -2.47 -21.71 2.03
C PRO A 186 -3.09 -22.96 2.62
N LYS A 187 -3.59 -22.87 3.84
CA LYS A 187 -4.24 -23.98 4.55
C LYS A 187 -5.75 -23.88 4.56
N GLU A 188 -6.27 -22.72 4.21
CA GLU A 188 -7.70 -22.43 4.22
C GLU A 188 -8.15 -21.98 2.84
N ALA A 189 -9.39 -22.29 2.52
CA ALA A 189 -10.02 -21.89 1.28
C ALA A 189 -11.10 -20.84 1.53
N ILE A 190 -11.22 -19.89 0.61
CA ILE A 190 -12.26 -18.86 0.64
C ILE A 190 -13.01 -18.83 -0.69
N GLN A 191 -14.21 -18.31 -0.66
CA GLN A 191 -14.97 -17.95 -1.85
C GLN A 191 -14.94 -16.44 -1.99
N ILE A 192 -14.61 -15.98 -3.19
CA ILE A 192 -14.62 -14.57 -3.53
C ILE A 192 -15.81 -14.31 -4.43
N PRO A 193 -16.71 -13.40 -4.05
CA PRO A 193 -17.80 -13.00 -4.92
C PRO A 193 -17.27 -12.22 -6.12
N GLU A 194 -18.09 -12.13 -7.14
CA GLU A 194 -17.83 -11.22 -8.24
C GLU A 194 -17.64 -9.80 -7.71
N SER A 195 -16.55 -9.17 -8.10
CA SER A 195 -16.16 -7.88 -7.57
C SER A 195 -15.38 -7.07 -8.59
N SER A 196 -15.20 -5.80 -8.31
CA SER A 196 -14.45 -4.88 -9.16
C SER A 196 -13.39 -4.14 -8.37
N TRP A 197 -12.53 -3.46 -9.09
CA TRP A 197 -11.47 -2.64 -8.55
C TRP A 197 -11.97 -1.52 -7.63
N GLY A 198 -13.09 -0.90 -7.94
CA GLY A 198 -13.67 0.17 -7.14
C GLY A 198 -14.98 -0.24 -6.49
N GLN A 199 -15.14 0.04 -5.21
CA GLN A 199 -16.37 -0.21 -4.47
C GLN A 199 -17.20 1.06 -4.36
N GLY A 200 -18.51 0.95 -4.56
CA GLY A 200 -19.43 2.07 -4.43
C GLY A 200 -19.20 3.22 -5.40
N GLY A 201 -18.50 2.99 -6.51
CA GLY A 201 -18.17 4.02 -7.50
C GLY A 201 -17.03 4.96 -7.09
N HIS A 202 -16.37 4.68 -6.01
CA HIS A 202 -15.20 5.44 -5.56
C HIS A 202 -13.92 4.72 -5.96
N PHE A 203 -13.18 5.36 -6.84
CA PHE A 203 -11.79 5.03 -7.10
C PHE A 203 -10.98 6.03 -6.27
N TYR A 204 -10.49 5.68 -5.14
CA TYR A 204 -9.63 6.51 -4.25
C TYR A 204 -9.85 8.03 -4.28
#